data_f0151468f180f4ec7e9e6fbde49038c3
#
_entry.id   f0151468f180f4ec7e9e6fbde49038c3
#
_cell.length_a   1.000
_cell.length_b   1.000
_cell.length_c   1.000
_cell.angle_alpha   90.00
_cell.angle_beta   90.00
_cell.angle_gamma   90.00
#
_symmetry.space_group_name_H-M   'P 1'
#
loop_
_entity.id
_entity.type
_entity.pdbx_description
1 polymer ?
#
loop_
_entity_poly.entity_id
_entity_poly.type
_entity_poly.pdbx_seq_one_letter_code
_entity_poly.pdbx_strand_id
1 'polypeptide(L)'
;MIKIDYSNKEIKVTTQLVSRFYELPLRMVIKNQVSGKIVWECNLNDDSWATFPNNELNDTYVYDKKDLICSKTWDTNDDGDVLYRSLNLYCENLLRYNIKPHGLAVGTHDGEFGEWVPSVLEHKTTATLVEGSYPQFSKLSENFKNLSNVIMKNNIVTTDGKPVEFFEGGRGYTNSVVERVIKSWEKEEISSEVKPSVGINEVIKSTPKGYIDWLHLDVEGYDPKLLMAINEELLPNFIIFENNNLGNDEKSLIFNYLEKKGYTLFNEPVSTLAIK
;
A
#
# COMPACT_ATOMS: atom_id res chain seq x y z
N MET A 1 12.12 -6.38 0.39
CA MET A 1 11.47 -5.74 1.59
C MET A 1 12.38 -5.90 2.80
N ILE A 2 12.30 -4.98 3.73
CA ILE A 2 13.00 -5.06 5.00
C ILE A 2 11.93 -5.16 6.09
N LYS A 3 11.97 -6.24 6.86
CA LYS A 3 11.06 -6.46 7.99
C LYS A 3 11.87 -6.42 9.28
N ILE A 4 11.40 -5.66 10.26
CA ILE A 4 12.01 -5.53 11.57
C ILE A 4 11.02 -6.04 12.61
N ASP A 5 11.30 -7.19 13.20
CA ASP A 5 10.48 -7.82 14.24
C ASP A 5 11.15 -7.65 15.61
N TYR A 6 10.40 -7.14 16.58
CA TYR A 6 10.83 -7.08 17.97
C TYR A 6 10.13 -8.17 18.80
N SER A 7 10.91 -8.83 19.63
CA SER A 7 10.40 -9.68 20.70
C SER A 7 11.04 -9.27 22.03
N ASN A 8 10.51 -9.80 23.13
CA ASN A 8 11.11 -9.57 24.46
C ASN A 8 12.54 -10.11 24.60
N LYS A 9 13.01 -10.88 23.63
CA LYS A 9 14.33 -11.55 23.70
C LYS A 9 15.26 -11.17 22.56
N GLU A 10 14.72 -10.81 21.41
CA GLU A 10 15.53 -10.52 20.23
C GLU A 10 14.87 -9.50 19.30
N ILE A 11 15.71 -8.81 18.54
CA ILE A 11 15.32 -8.02 17.38
C ILE A 11 15.74 -8.83 16.16
N LYS A 12 14.81 -9.12 15.26
CA LYS A 12 15.07 -9.83 14.00
C LYS A 12 14.83 -8.91 12.82
N VAL A 13 15.82 -8.77 11.96
CA VAL A 13 15.68 -8.04 10.70
C VAL A 13 15.83 -9.04 9.55
N THR A 14 14.84 -9.05 8.67
CA THR A 14 14.80 -9.89 7.48
C THR A 14 14.78 -9.01 6.24
N THR A 15 15.58 -9.35 5.24
CA THR A 15 15.59 -8.69 3.94
C THR A 15 15.12 -9.66 2.87
N GLN A 16 14.33 -9.15 1.93
CA GLN A 16 13.88 -9.91 0.78
C GLN A 16 13.76 -9.01 -0.44
N LEU A 17 14.34 -9.41 -1.57
CA LEU A 17 14.33 -8.66 -2.82
C LEU A 17 14.81 -7.21 -2.72
N VAL A 18 15.69 -6.91 -1.73
CA VAL A 18 16.17 -5.54 -1.52
C VAL A 18 17.12 -5.07 -2.62
N SER A 19 17.81 -5.99 -3.30
CA SER A 19 18.65 -5.67 -4.48
C SER A 19 17.87 -5.05 -5.63
N ARG A 20 16.55 -5.19 -5.66
CA ARG A 20 15.70 -4.51 -6.65
C ARG A 20 15.58 -3.00 -6.42
N PHE A 21 15.90 -2.53 -5.22
CA PHE A 21 15.68 -1.15 -4.79
C PHE A 21 16.95 -0.46 -4.32
N TYR A 22 17.94 -1.22 -3.83
CA TYR A 22 19.12 -0.70 -3.17
C TYR A 22 20.40 -1.39 -3.64
N GLU A 23 21.52 -0.69 -3.52
CA GLU A 23 22.83 -1.29 -3.67
C GLU A 23 23.20 -2.09 -2.42
N LEU A 24 23.54 -3.35 -2.59
CA LEU A 24 23.95 -4.22 -1.50
C LEU A 24 25.45 -4.14 -1.19
N PRO A 25 25.86 -4.41 0.03
CA PRO A 25 25.03 -4.73 1.19
C PRO A 25 24.41 -3.49 1.86
N LEU A 26 23.21 -3.63 2.42
CA LEU A 26 22.63 -2.63 3.29
C LEU A 26 23.31 -2.63 4.66
N ARG A 27 23.46 -1.47 5.26
CA ARG A 27 24.00 -1.33 6.61
C ARG A 27 22.87 -1.28 7.63
N MET A 28 22.80 -2.24 8.54
CA MET A 28 21.89 -2.20 9.68
C MET A 28 22.61 -1.73 10.94
N VAL A 29 21.96 -0.85 11.69
CA VAL A 29 22.49 -0.27 12.93
C VAL A 29 21.42 -0.35 14.00
N ILE A 30 21.78 -0.82 15.19
CA ILE A 30 20.92 -0.76 16.38
C ILE A 30 21.51 0.28 17.34
N LYS A 31 20.67 1.22 17.76
CA LYS A 31 21.05 2.28 18.72
C LYS A 31 20.22 2.15 19.98
N ASN A 32 20.87 2.33 21.12
CA ASN A 32 20.16 2.46 22.39
C ASN A 32 19.40 3.78 22.46
N GLN A 33 18.12 3.76 22.79
CA GLN A 33 17.25 4.93 22.82
C GLN A 33 17.68 6.00 23.78
N VAL A 34 18.22 5.61 24.95
CA VAL A 34 18.59 6.55 26.01
C VAL A 34 19.93 7.23 25.70
N SER A 35 20.92 6.45 25.27
CA SER A 35 22.28 6.97 25.03
C SER A 35 22.55 7.43 23.61
N GLY A 36 21.72 7.05 22.66
CA GLY A 36 21.92 7.26 21.21
C GLY A 36 23.13 6.51 20.63
N LYS A 37 23.82 5.69 21.44
CA LYS A 37 25.01 4.96 20.99
C LYS A 37 24.64 3.75 20.15
N ILE A 38 25.45 3.48 19.13
CA ILE A 38 25.37 2.24 18.36
C ILE A 38 25.80 1.10 19.28
N VAL A 39 24.89 0.14 19.48
CA VAL A 39 25.14 -1.06 20.28
C VAL A 39 25.43 -2.27 19.43
N TRP A 40 25.02 -2.22 18.16
CA TRP A 40 25.29 -3.28 17.20
C TRP A 40 25.17 -2.79 15.75
N GLU A 41 25.92 -3.43 14.85
CA GLU A 41 25.91 -3.11 13.42
C GLU A 41 26.25 -4.35 12.58
N CYS A 42 25.60 -4.53 11.44
CA CYS A 42 25.95 -5.52 10.44
C CYS A 42 25.58 -5.07 9.02
N ASN A 43 26.02 -5.86 8.04
CA ASN A 43 25.61 -5.74 6.65
C ASN A 43 24.57 -6.80 6.32
N LEU A 44 23.53 -6.39 5.59
CA LEU A 44 22.45 -7.26 5.10
C LEU A 44 22.53 -7.38 3.58
N ASN A 45 22.39 -8.60 3.07
CA ASN A 45 22.24 -8.92 1.65
C ASN A 45 20.79 -9.30 1.35
N ASP A 46 20.48 -9.57 0.07
CA ASP A 46 19.20 -10.16 -0.30
C ASP A 46 18.97 -11.49 0.42
N ASP A 47 17.69 -11.73 0.74
CA ASP A 47 17.23 -12.95 1.41
C ASP A 47 18.06 -13.33 2.66
N SER A 48 18.59 -12.30 3.33
CA SER A 48 19.36 -12.45 4.55
C SER A 48 18.52 -12.12 5.79
N TRP A 49 19.01 -12.54 6.93
CA TRP A 49 18.45 -12.18 8.21
C TRP A 49 19.56 -11.97 9.25
N ALA A 50 19.28 -11.13 10.23
CA ALA A 50 20.14 -10.92 11.37
C ALA A 50 19.29 -10.84 12.63
N THR A 51 19.82 -11.34 13.75
CA THR A 51 19.20 -11.24 15.06
C THR A 51 20.13 -10.56 16.04
N PHE A 52 19.56 -9.81 16.94
CA PHE A 52 20.25 -9.12 18.02
C PHE A 52 19.49 -9.35 19.34
N PRO A 53 20.17 -9.71 20.44
CA PRO A 53 19.53 -9.86 21.74
C PRO A 53 18.89 -8.54 22.20
N ASN A 54 17.62 -8.57 22.52
CA ASN A 54 16.88 -7.38 22.92
C ASN A 54 16.79 -7.32 24.46
N ASN A 55 17.78 -6.71 25.08
CA ASN A 55 17.88 -6.58 26.54
C ASN A 55 17.52 -5.17 27.04
N GLU A 56 17.35 -4.22 26.13
CA GLU A 56 17.14 -2.80 26.42
C GLU A 56 16.23 -2.17 25.37
N LEU A 57 15.78 -0.94 25.64
CA LEU A 57 15.06 -0.14 24.66
C LEU A 57 16.01 0.27 23.53
N ASN A 58 15.85 -0.33 22.36
CA ASN A 58 16.71 -0.11 21.21
C ASN A 58 15.88 0.22 19.95
N ASP A 59 16.40 1.15 19.17
CA ASP A 59 15.89 1.48 17.86
C ASP A 59 16.72 0.79 16.77
N THR A 60 16.06 0.33 15.73
CA THR A 60 16.72 -0.28 14.58
C THR A 60 16.67 0.67 13.39
N TYR A 61 17.79 0.83 12.72
CA TYR A 61 17.95 1.67 11.54
C TYR A 61 18.59 0.85 10.41
N VAL A 62 18.08 0.98 9.19
CA VAL A 62 18.69 0.38 8.00
C VAL A 62 19.04 1.48 7.01
N TYR A 63 20.26 1.44 6.50
CA TYR A 63 20.82 2.43 5.59
C TYR A 63 21.24 1.82 4.27
N ASP A 64 20.99 2.54 3.15
CA ASP A 64 21.69 2.39 1.89
C ASP A 64 22.80 3.44 1.85
N LYS A 65 24.06 3.00 1.93
CA LYS A 65 25.23 3.89 2.06
C LYS A 65 25.09 4.82 3.29
N LYS A 66 24.65 6.06 3.07
CA LYS A 66 24.45 7.06 4.13
C LYS A 66 22.98 7.41 4.37
N ASP A 67 22.11 6.95 3.47
CA ASP A 67 20.70 7.29 3.48
C ASP A 67 19.91 6.32 4.36
N LEU A 68 19.16 6.85 5.31
CA LEU A 68 18.25 6.06 6.14
C LEU A 68 17.07 5.62 5.29
N ILE A 69 16.89 4.31 5.13
CA ILE A 69 15.82 3.74 4.32
C ILE A 69 14.70 3.10 5.15
N CYS A 70 15.00 2.72 6.38
CA CYS A 70 14.03 2.11 7.28
C CYS A 70 14.46 2.31 8.72
N SER A 71 13.54 2.57 9.63
CA SER A 71 13.79 2.56 11.07
C SER A 71 12.55 2.03 11.80
N LYS A 72 12.78 1.41 12.95
CA LYS A 72 11.71 1.00 13.87
C LYS A 72 12.16 1.30 15.30
N THR A 73 11.28 1.91 16.09
CA THR A 73 11.47 2.15 17.52
C THR A 73 10.79 1.08 18.34
N TRP A 74 11.29 0.80 19.54
CA TRP A 74 10.72 -0.22 20.42
C TRP A 74 9.27 0.06 20.86
N ASP A 75 8.92 1.34 20.96
CA ASP A 75 7.67 1.80 21.59
C ASP A 75 6.48 1.91 20.60
N THR A 76 6.67 1.54 19.34
CA THR A 76 5.60 1.63 18.36
C THR A 76 4.93 0.26 18.20
N ASN A 77 3.69 0.16 18.67
CA ASN A 77 2.72 -0.82 18.19
C ASN A 77 2.38 -0.59 16.70
N ASP A 78 3.33 -0.03 15.94
CA ASP A 78 3.13 0.48 14.60
C ASP A 78 3.55 -0.57 13.58
N ASP A 79 2.71 -1.61 13.44
CA ASP A 79 2.87 -2.63 12.39
C ASP A 79 2.58 -2.06 10.99
N GLY A 80 2.08 -0.82 10.89
CA GLY A 80 1.70 -0.16 9.64
C GLY A 80 2.84 0.49 8.84
N ASP A 81 3.99 0.73 9.46
CA ASP A 81 5.03 1.62 8.90
C ASP A 81 5.78 1.04 7.69
N VAL A 82 5.81 -0.29 7.54
CA VAL A 82 6.54 -0.95 6.44
C VAL A 82 5.87 -0.75 5.10
N LEU A 83 4.55 -0.91 5.03
CA LEU A 83 3.80 -0.71 3.79
C LEU A 83 3.72 0.76 3.41
N TYR A 84 3.52 1.66 4.37
CA TYR A 84 3.51 3.11 4.15
C TYR A 84 4.80 3.64 3.50
N ARG A 85 5.94 3.05 3.85
CA ARG A 85 7.24 3.45 3.30
C ARG A 85 7.60 2.69 2.02
N SER A 86 7.07 1.50 1.80
CA SER A 86 7.45 0.66 0.67
C SER A 86 7.16 1.33 -0.68
N LEU A 87 6.01 1.99 -0.82
CA LEU A 87 5.69 2.73 -2.04
C LEU A 87 6.60 3.95 -2.24
N ASN A 88 6.91 4.67 -1.15
CA ASN A 88 7.82 5.81 -1.21
C ASN A 88 9.20 5.39 -1.74
N LEU A 89 9.74 4.31 -1.21
CA LEU A 89 11.01 3.74 -1.63
C LEU A 89 10.98 3.25 -3.09
N TYR A 90 9.89 2.61 -3.49
CA TYR A 90 9.70 2.19 -4.89
C TYR A 90 9.71 3.39 -5.83
N CYS A 91 8.96 4.45 -5.50
CA CYS A 91 8.92 5.67 -6.30
C CYS A 91 10.29 6.38 -6.35
N GLU A 92 11.00 6.48 -5.22
CA GLU A 92 12.35 7.03 -5.17
C GLU A 92 13.31 6.25 -6.07
N ASN A 93 13.23 4.93 -6.07
CA ASN A 93 14.07 4.11 -6.93
C ASN A 93 13.81 4.40 -8.42
N LEU A 94 12.54 4.48 -8.84
CA LEU A 94 12.19 4.85 -10.22
C LEU A 94 12.74 6.23 -10.59
N LEU A 95 12.66 7.21 -9.68
CA LEU A 95 13.19 8.57 -9.90
C LEU A 95 14.71 8.56 -10.07
N ARG A 96 15.46 7.71 -9.37
CA ARG A 96 16.92 7.53 -9.55
C ARG A 96 17.27 7.10 -10.97
N TYR A 97 16.38 6.37 -11.65
CA TYR A 97 16.53 5.98 -13.06
C TYR A 97 15.86 6.97 -14.04
N ASN A 98 15.51 8.18 -13.58
CA ASN A 98 14.80 9.21 -14.36
C ASN A 98 13.40 8.75 -14.85
N ILE A 99 12.79 7.78 -14.19
CA ILE A 99 11.41 7.36 -14.43
C ILE A 99 10.52 8.14 -13.47
N LYS A 100 9.63 8.97 -14.00
CA LYS A 100 8.61 9.67 -13.19
C LYS A 100 7.44 8.72 -12.98
N PRO A 101 7.23 8.17 -11.77
CA PRO A 101 6.15 7.24 -11.55
C PRO A 101 4.78 7.92 -11.64
N HIS A 102 3.79 7.15 -12.10
CA HIS A 102 2.37 7.50 -12.03
C HIS A 102 1.59 6.31 -11.49
N GLY A 103 0.77 6.53 -10.48
CA GLY A 103 -0.02 5.47 -9.90
C GLY A 103 -1.51 5.70 -9.94
N LEU A 104 -2.22 4.67 -9.53
CA LEU A 104 -3.66 4.67 -9.35
C LEU A 104 -3.99 4.22 -7.93
N ALA A 105 -4.75 5.03 -7.21
CA ALA A 105 -5.35 4.64 -5.95
C ALA A 105 -6.88 4.64 -6.10
N VAL A 106 -7.52 3.54 -5.74
CA VAL A 106 -8.98 3.35 -5.81
C VAL A 106 -9.51 3.05 -4.41
N GLY A 107 -10.58 3.73 -4.00
CA GLY A 107 -11.09 3.72 -2.64
C GLY A 107 -10.26 4.64 -1.74
N THR A 108 -10.04 5.87 -2.21
CA THR A 108 -9.12 6.81 -1.54
C THR A 108 -9.75 7.53 -0.37
N HIS A 109 -11.06 7.35 -0.14
CA HIS A 109 -11.83 8.05 0.90
C HIS A 109 -11.55 9.55 0.86
N ASP A 110 -11.27 10.20 1.99
CA ASP A 110 -10.92 11.64 2.07
C ASP A 110 -9.41 11.92 1.94
N GLY A 111 -8.59 10.88 1.75
CA GLY A 111 -7.15 10.98 1.59
C GLY A 111 -6.37 11.18 2.89
N GLU A 112 -6.99 11.04 4.06
CA GLU A 112 -6.27 11.12 5.34
C GLU A 112 -5.41 9.87 5.60
N PHE A 113 -5.86 8.71 5.06
CA PHE A 113 -5.22 7.41 5.27
C PHE A 113 -4.91 6.75 3.92
N GLY A 114 -3.93 5.87 3.92
CA GLY A 114 -3.53 5.07 2.75
C GLY A 114 -2.01 5.06 2.55
N GLU A 115 -1.48 3.92 2.19
CA GLU A 115 -0.04 3.71 2.01
C GLU A 115 0.55 4.55 0.87
N TRP A 116 -0.30 5.10 0.00
CA TRP A 116 0.09 5.97 -1.11
C TRP A 116 0.28 7.44 -0.70
N VAL A 117 -0.32 7.87 0.43
CA VAL A 117 -0.38 9.28 0.84
C VAL A 117 1.01 9.92 0.98
N PRO A 118 1.99 9.33 1.69
CA PRO A 118 3.31 9.94 1.83
C PRO A 118 3.99 10.17 0.48
N SER A 119 3.92 9.20 -0.43
CA SER A 119 4.56 9.29 -1.74
C SER A 119 4.00 10.42 -2.61
N VAL A 120 2.70 10.69 -2.48
CA VAL A 120 2.02 11.78 -3.19
C VAL A 120 2.32 13.13 -2.54
N LEU A 121 2.24 13.23 -1.21
CA LEU A 121 2.52 14.49 -0.49
C LEU A 121 3.97 14.94 -0.64
N GLU A 122 4.92 14.00 -0.68
CA GLU A 122 6.34 14.27 -0.89
C GLU A 122 6.71 14.47 -2.36
N HIS A 123 5.73 14.50 -3.27
CA HIS A 123 5.93 14.65 -4.73
C HIS A 123 6.88 13.59 -5.35
N LYS A 124 6.95 12.40 -4.76
CA LYS A 124 7.74 11.26 -5.30
C LYS A 124 7.06 10.63 -6.51
N THR A 125 5.75 10.85 -6.66
CA THR A 125 4.92 10.29 -7.72
C THR A 125 3.85 11.29 -8.15
N THR A 126 3.32 11.09 -9.35
CA THR A 126 1.99 11.59 -9.72
C THR A 126 0.97 10.48 -9.49
N ALA A 127 -0.29 10.82 -9.25
CA ALA A 127 -1.34 9.83 -8.99
C ALA A 127 -2.69 10.21 -9.57
N THR A 128 -3.46 9.20 -9.97
CA THR A 128 -4.90 9.29 -10.18
C THR A 128 -5.58 8.71 -8.94
N LEU A 129 -6.36 9.53 -8.25
CA LEU A 129 -7.09 9.20 -7.03
C LEU A 129 -8.57 9.03 -7.37
N VAL A 130 -9.15 7.89 -7.01
CA VAL A 130 -10.53 7.55 -7.36
C VAL A 130 -11.32 7.22 -6.10
N GLU A 131 -12.43 7.94 -5.89
CA GLU A 131 -13.35 7.73 -4.79
C GLU A 131 -14.79 7.67 -5.30
N GLY A 132 -15.54 6.61 -4.90
CA GLY A 132 -16.92 6.36 -5.34
C GLY A 132 -17.97 7.17 -4.59
N SER A 133 -17.79 7.36 -3.29
CA SER A 133 -18.70 8.12 -2.44
C SER A 133 -18.49 9.63 -2.65
N TYR A 134 -19.53 10.33 -3.10
CA TYR A 134 -19.44 11.77 -3.36
C TYR A 134 -19.09 12.59 -2.11
N PRO A 135 -19.63 12.33 -0.92
CA PRO A 135 -19.24 13.04 0.29
C PRO A 135 -17.74 12.89 0.62
N GLN A 136 -17.17 11.71 0.45
CA GLN A 136 -15.74 11.47 0.70
C GLN A 136 -14.88 12.09 -0.40
N PHE A 137 -15.29 11.94 -1.66
CA PHE A 137 -14.64 12.61 -2.79
C PHE A 137 -14.58 14.14 -2.63
N SER A 138 -15.64 14.76 -2.08
CA SER A 138 -15.66 16.18 -1.82
C SER A 138 -14.59 16.60 -0.81
N LYS A 139 -14.40 15.81 0.26
CA LYS A 139 -13.32 16.01 1.23
C LYS A 139 -11.94 15.76 0.63
N LEU A 140 -11.77 14.66 -0.12
CA LEU A 140 -10.55 14.37 -0.87
C LEU A 140 -10.15 15.57 -1.75
N SER A 141 -11.13 16.10 -2.49
CA SER A 141 -10.90 17.25 -3.38
C SER A 141 -10.45 18.50 -2.63
N GLU A 142 -10.98 18.74 -1.44
CA GLU A 142 -10.57 19.88 -0.60
C GLU A 142 -9.17 19.64 -0.01
N ASN A 143 -8.90 18.45 0.51
CA ASN A 143 -7.62 18.11 1.13
C ASN A 143 -6.44 18.18 0.12
N PHE A 144 -6.68 17.81 -1.13
CA PHE A 144 -5.64 17.71 -2.16
C PHE A 144 -5.69 18.83 -3.23
N LYS A 145 -6.56 19.86 -3.08
CA LYS A 145 -6.77 20.93 -4.06
C LYS A 145 -5.51 21.70 -4.47
N ASN A 146 -4.52 21.78 -3.59
CA ASN A 146 -3.27 22.51 -3.82
C ASN A 146 -2.16 21.64 -4.42
N LEU A 147 -2.38 20.33 -4.62
CA LEU A 147 -1.40 19.44 -5.18
C LEU A 147 -1.54 19.36 -6.71
N SER A 148 -0.47 19.70 -7.42
CA SER A 148 -0.43 19.65 -8.87
C SER A 148 -0.08 18.28 -9.45
N ASN A 149 0.29 17.33 -8.59
CA ASN A 149 0.71 15.98 -8.97
C ASN A 149 -0.40 14.93 -8.82
N VAL A 150 -1.65 15.35 -8.59
CA VAL A 150 -2.81 14.46 -8.49
C VAL A 150 -3.90 14.80 -9.51
N ILE A 151 -4.59 13.75 -9.96
CA ILE A 151 -5.83 13.83 -10.72
C ILE A 151 -6.88 13.11 -9.89
N MET A 152 -7.97 13.78 -9.58
CA MET A 152 -9.04 13.21 -8.74
C MET A 152 -10.28 12.90 -9.58
N LYS A 153 -10.90 11.74 -9.34
CA LYS A 153 -12.09 11.27 -10.06
C LYS A 153 -13.13 10.74 -9.08
N ASN A 154 -14.36 11.24 -9.18
CA ASN A 154 -15.48 10.65 -8.46
C ASN A 154 -16.11 9.56 -9.32
N ASN A 155 -15.68 8.33 -9.14
CA ASN A 155 -16.18 7.17 -9.87
C ASN A 155 -16.21 5.94 -8.96
N ILE A 156 -17.24 5.12 -9.11
CA ILE A 156 -17.24 3.75 -8.63
C ILE A 156 -16.48 2.91 -9.67
N VAL A 157 -15.53 2.11 -9.24
CA VAL A 157 -14.72 1.27 -10.12
C VAL A 157 -15.20 -0.18 -10.02
N THR A 158 -15.49 -0.78 -11.17
CA THR A 158 -15.92 -2.18 -11.28
C THR A 158 -15.08 -2.94 -12.30
N THR A 159 -15.34 -4.23 -12.44
CA THR A 159 -14.61 -5.08 -13.38
C THR A 159 -14.92 -4.73 -14.85
N ASP A 160 -16.14 -4.31 -15.15
CA ASP A 160 -16.67 -4.14 -16.52
C ASP A 160 -17.35 -2.79 -16.81
N GLY A 161 -17.39 -1.89 -15.84
CA GLY A 161 -17.98 -0.55 -15.99
C GLY A 161 -19.50 -0.49 -16.06
N LYS A 162 -20.19 -1.60 -15.76
CA LYS A 162 -21.65 -1.58 -15.72
C LYS A 162 -22.18 -0.98 -14.44
N PRO A 163 -23.42 -0.40 -14.48
CA PRO A 163 -24.07 0.07 -13.25
C PRO A 163 -24.10 -1.02 -12.18
N VAL A 164 -23.81 -0.63 -10.95
CA VAL A 164 -23.67 -1.54 -9.82
C VAL A 164 -24.41 -1.00 -8.60
N GLU A 165 -24.94 -1.90 -7.78
CA GLU A 165 -25.47 -1.52 -6.48
C GLU A 165 -24.32 -1.12 -5.54
N PHE A 166 -24.37 0.12 -5.06
CA PHE A 166 -23.36 0.70 -4.19
C PHE A 166 -23.98 0.93 -2.81
N PHE A 167 -23.34 0.38 -1.79
CA PHE A 167 -23.78 0.43 -0.40
C PHE A 167 -22.98 1.48 0.36
N GLU A 168 -23.66 2.37 1.04
CA GLU A 168 -23.06 3.45 1.86
C GLU A 168 -23.46 3.26 3.32
N GLY A 169 -22.45 3.16 4.21
CA GLY A 169 -22.64 3.05 5.65
C GLY A 169 -22.95 4.42 6.28
N GLY A 170 -23.76 4.44 7.34
CA GLY A 170 -24.21 5.69 7.98
C GLY A 170 -23.09 6.57 8.53
N ARG A 171 -21.93 5.99 8.87
CA ARG A 171 -20.74 6.74 9.31
C ARG A 171 -19.89 7.27 8.17
N GLY A 172 -20.14 6.83 6.93
CA GLY A 172 -19.43 7.28 5.74
C GLY A 172 -17.98 6.78 5.63
N TYR A 173 -17.51 5.92 6.53
CA TYR A 173 -16.15 5.36 6.48
C TYR A 173 -16.06 4.11 5.62
N THR A 174 -17.15 3.35 5.55
CA THR A 174 -17.18 2.08 4.86
C THR A 174 -18.20 2.15 3.73
N ASN A 175 -17.74 2.14 2.49
CA ASN A 175 -18.60 2.17 1.31
C ASN A 175 -18.11 1.10 0.32
N SER A 176 -18.99 0.25 -0.20
CA SER A 176 -18.58 -0.85 -1.07
C SER A 176 -19.67 -1.27 -2.04
N VAL A 177 -19.27 -2.01 -3.07
CA VAL A 177 -20.16 -2.82 -3.89
C VAL A 177 -20.42 -4.22 -3.30
N VAL A 178 -19.84 -4.51 -2.13
CA VAL A 178 -19.94 -5.80 -1.43
C VAL A 178 -20.77 -5.65 -0.16
N GLU A 179 -22.06 -5.90 -0.26
CA GLU A 179 -23.01 -5.74 0.85
C GLU A 179 -22.57 -6.41 2.16
N ARG A 180 -22.01 -7.63 2.08
CA ARG A 180 -21.58 -8.39 3.27
C ARG A 180 -20.54 -7.66 4.11
N VAL A 181 -19.65 -6.89 3.45
CA VAL A 181 -18.59 -6.15 4.14
C VAL A 181 -19.20 -4.99 4.91
N ILE A 182 -20.06 -4.20 4.25
CA ILE A 182 -20.73 -3.09 4.94
C ILE A 182 -21.54 -3.59 6.14
N LYS A 183 -22.29 -4.67 5.99
CA LYS A 183 -23.05 -5.28 7.10
C LYS A 183 -22.19 -5.78 8.26
N SER A 184 -20.93 -6.10 8.02
CA SER A 184 -20.01 -6.54 9.07
C SER A 184 -19.46 -5.38 9.92
N TRP A 185 -19.32 -4.21 9.33
CA TRP A 185 -18.79 -3.01 9.97
C TRP A 185 -19.85 -2.09 10.53
N GLU A 186 -20.97 -1.92 9.80
CA GLU A 186 -22.02 -0.98 10.15
C GLU A 186 -23.14 -1.69 10.95
N LYS A 187 -23.48 -1.10 12.09
CA LYS A 187 -24.63 -1.50 12.91
C LYS A 187 -25.84 -0.60 12.68
N GLU A 188 -25.65 0.49 11.95
CA GLU A 188 -26.65 1.50 11.63
C GLU A 188 -27.26 1.24 10.26
N GLU A 189 -28.20 2.12 9.84
CA GLU A 189 -28.89 1.99 8.57
C GLU A 189 -27.92 2.08 7.39
N ILE A 190 -27.94 1.05 6.53
CA ILE A 190 -27.19 1.00 5.29
C ILE A 190 -28.11 1.45 4.18
N SER A 191 -27.69 2.43 3.41
CA SER A 191 -28.36 2.82 2.18
C SER A 191 -27.72 2.15 0.99
N SER A 192 -28.51 1.81 -0.03
CA SER A 192 -27.99 1.33 -1.30
C SER A 192 -28.68 2.00 -2.50
N GLU A 193 -27.93 2.19 -3.56
CA GLU A 193 -28.41 2.74 -4.80
C GLU A 193 -27.66 2.15 -5.99
N VAL A 194 -28.34 1.91 -7.10
CA VAL A 194 -27.68 1.51 -8.35
C VAL A 194 -27.05 2.76 -8.97
N LYS A 195 -25.71 2.78 -8.98
CA LYS A 195 -24.91 3.91 -9.50
C LYS A 195 -24.15 3.53 -10.77
N PRO A 196 -23.85 4.48 -11.65
CA PRO A 196 -22.95 4.24 -12.77
C PRO A 196 -21.55 3.93 -12.26
N SER A 197 -20.83 3.10 -13.00
CA SER A 197 -19.45 2.76 -12.69
C SER A 197 -18.54 2.84 -13.92
N VAL A 198 -17.23 2.73 -13.71
CA VAL A 198 -16.21 2.70 -14.74
C VAL A 198 -15.38 1.43 -14.58
N GLY A 199 -15.05 0.76 -15.67
CA GLY A 199 -14.23 -0.44 -15.64
C GLY A 199 -12.78 -0.15 -15.24
N ILE A 200 -12.17 -1.00 -14.42
CA ILE A 200 -10.79 -0.80 -13.94
C ILE A 200 -9.78 -0.59 -15.10
N ASN A 201 -9.91 -1.35 -16.19
CA ASN A 201 -9.03 -1.20 -17.35
C ASN A 201 -9.22 0.16 -18.06
N GLU A 202 -10.43 0.69 -18.05
CA GLU A 202 -10.72 2.01 -18.62
C GLU A 202 -10.12 3.11 -17.74
N VAL A 203 -10.25 2.97 -16.41
CA VAL A 203 -9.62 3.90 -15.46
C VAL A 203 -8.11 3.94 -15.67
N ILE A 204 -7.44 2.78 -15.75
CA ILE A 204 -5.99 2.71 -16.01
C ILE A 204 -5.62 3.36 -17.33
N LYS A 205 -6.31 3.03 -18.42
CA LYS A 205 -6.05 3.60 -19.76
C LYS A 205 -6.31 5.11 -19.82
N SER A 206 -7.17 5.64 -18.96
CA SER A 206 -7.48 7.07 -18.88
C SER A 206 -6.49 7.87 -18.03
N THR A 207 -5.47 7.24 -17.43
CA THR A 207 -4.37 7.92 -16.76
C THR A 207 -3.46 8.64 -17.77
N PRO A 208 -2.68 9.64 -17.36
CA PRO A 208 -1.83 10.40 -18.29
C PRO A 208 -0.86 9.57 -19.13
N LYS A 209 -0.44 8.41 -18.61
CA LYS A 209 0.47 7.50 -19.32
C LYS A 209 -0.25 6.39 -20.10
N GLY A 210 -1.54 6.16 -19.85
CA GLY A 210 -2.27 5.00 -20.36
C GLY A 210 -1.90 3.67 -19.66
N TYR A 211 -1.01 3.73 -18.68
CA TYR A 211 -0.60 2.65 -17.79
C TYR A 211 -0.24 3.23 -16.41
N ILE A 212 0.03 2.37 -15.46
CA ILE A 212 0.39 2.76 -14.08
C ILE A 212 1.67 2.05 -13.64
N ASP A 213 2.48 2.71 -12.83
CA ASP A 213 3.69 2.13 -12.24
C ASP A 213 3.39 1.44 -10.90
N TRP A 214 2.35 1.92 -10.21
CA TRP A 214 1.85 1.32 -8.97
C TRP A 214 0.33 1.40 -8.86
N LEU A 215 -0.24 0.47 -8.10
CA LEU A 215 -1.68 0.37 -7.82
C LEU A 215 -1.90 0.22 -6.31
N HIS A 216 -2.83 0.99 -5.78
CA HIS A 216 -3.38 0.81 -4.44
C HIS A 216 -4.88 0.58 -4.56
N LEU A 217 -5.37 -0.49 -3.97
CA LEU A 217 -6.80 -0.80 -3.87
C LEU A 217 -7.20 -0.89 -2.40
N ASP A 218 -8.29 -0.23 -2.07
CA ASP A 218 -8.98 -0.29 -0.78
C ASP A 218 -10.47 -0.07 -1.06
N VAL A 219 -11.10 -1.11 -1.58
CA VAL A 219 -12.51 -1.08 -2.04
C VAL A 219 -13.40 -2.03 -1.25
N GLU A 220 -12.99 -2.24 0.00
CA GLU A 220 -13.79 -2.92 1.00
C GLU A 220 -14.28 -4.29 0.51
N GLY A 221 -13.30 -5.16 0.19
CA GLY A 221 -13.53 -6.55 -0.18
C GLY A 221 -13.85 -6.80 -1.65
N TYR A 222 -13.81 -5.79 -2.51
CA TYR A 222 -13.94 -5.97 -3.96
C TYR A 222 -12.58 -6.08 -4.67
N ASP A 223 -11.49 -5.88 -3.96
CA ASP A 223 -10.11 -5.87 -4.40
C ASP A 223 -9.71 -7.06 -5.27
N PRO A 224 -9.98 -8.32 -4.86
CA PRO A 224 -9.61 -9.49 -5.68
C PRO A 224 -10.28 -9.49 -7.05
N LYS A 225 -11.54 -9.04 -7.12
CA LYS A 225 -12.27 -9.00 -8.39
C LYS A 225 -11.69 -7.97 -9.33
N LEU A 226 -11.34 -6.78 -8.79
CA LEU A 226 -10.68 -5.75 -9.59
C LEU A 226 -9.31 -6.21 -10.08
N LEU A 227 -8.47 -6.76 -9.20
CA LEU A 227 -7.13 -7.24 -9.56
C LEU A 227 -7.18 -8.31 -10.66
N MET A 228 -8.08 -9.28 -10.55
CA MET A 228 -8.23 -10.33 -11.55
C MET A 228 -8.84 -9.85 -12.87
N ALA A 229 -9.52 -8.70 -12.87
CA ALA A 229 -10.10 -8.11 -14.07
C ALA A 229 -9.12 -7.20 -14.85
N ILE A 230 -7.98 -6.85 -14.25
CA ILE A 230 -6.96 -6.05 -14.93
C ILE A 230 -6.32 -6.89 -16.04
N ASN A 231 -6.30 -6.34 -17.25
CA ASN A 231 -5.59 -6.94 -18.36
C ASN A 231 -4.11 -7.11 -18.02
N GLU A 232 -3.52 -8.23 -18.44
CA GLU A 232 -2.15 -8.59 -18.04
C GLU A 232 -1.10 -7.52 -18.39
N GLU A 233 -1.25 -6.89 -19.54
CA GLU A 233 -0.37 -5.82 -20.02
C GLU A 233 -0.50 -4.51 -19.23
N LEU A 234 -1.54 -4.36 -18.41
CA LEU A 234 -1.79 -3.18 -17.58
C LEU A 234 -1.43 -3.40 -16.10
N LEU A 235 -1.08 -4.63 -15.72
CA LEU A 235 -0.69 -4.94 -14.34
C LEU A 235 0.64 -4.24 -14.00
N PRO A 236 0.67 -3.35 -12.98
CA PRO A 236 1.90 -2.68 -12.59
C PRO A 236 2.85 -3.60 -11.82
N ASN A 237 4.10 -3.22 -11.67
CA ASN A 237 5.06 -3.99 -10.91
C ASN A 237 4.90 -3.89 -9.38
N PHE A 238 4.13 -2.92 -8.90
CA PHE A 238 3.91 -2.66 -7.48
C PHE A 238 2.41 -2.51 -7.20
N ILE A 239 1.87 -3.36 -6.33
CA ILE A 239 0.46 -3.38 -5.95
C ILE A 239 0.36 -3.47 -4.43
N ILE A 240 -0.44 -2.59 -3.83
CA ILE A 240 -0.93 -2.75 -2.45
C ILE A 240 -2.45 -2.92 -2.53
N PHE A 241 -3.00 -3.86 -1.78
CA PHE A 241 -4.44 -4.05 -1.69
C PHE A 241 -4.87 -4.48 -0.29
N GLU A 242 -6.07 -4.06 0.10
CA GLU A 242 -6.67 -4.44 1.36
C GLU A 242 -7.02 -5.93 1.38
N ASN A 243 -6.69 -6.61 2.49
CA ASN A 243 -6.94 -8.05 2.64
C ASN A 243 -7.77 -8.44 3.87
N ASN A 244 -8.00 -7.53 4.83
CA ASN A 244 -8.70 -7.81 6.09
C ASN A 244 -10.16 -8.19 5.88
N ASN A 245 -10.81 -7.66 4.83
CA ASN A 245 -12.21 -7.92 4.46
C ASN A 245 -12.39 -9.19 3.60
N LEU A 246 -11.31 -9.93 3.34
CA LEU A 246 -11.33 -11.14 2.51
C LEU A 246 -11.45 -12.42 3.36
N GLY A 247 -12.31 -13.34 2.90
CA GLY A 247 -12.33 -14.70 3.43
C GLY A 247 -11.08 -15.50 3.02
N ASN A 248 -10.82 -16.61 3.72
CA ASN A 248 -9.62 -17.44 3.44
C ASN A 248 -9.57 -17.94 1.99
N ASP A 249 -10.70 -18.30 1.40
CA ASP A 249 -10.77 -18.77 0.01
C ASP A 249 -10.47 -17.63 -0.97
N GLU A 250 -10.98 -16.42 -0.69
CA GLU A 250 -10.72 -15.21 -1.50
C GLU A 250 -9.23 -14.81 -1.42
N LYS A 251 -8.64 -14.85 -0.22
CA LYS A 251 -7.18 -14.63 -0.02
C LYS A 251 -6.37 -15.66 -0.81
N SER A 252 -6.68 -16.93 -0.66
CA SER A 252 -5.97 -17.99 -1.37
C SER A 252 -6.07 -17.84 -2.88
N LEU A 253 -7.25 -17.46 -3.38
CA LEU A 253 -7.48 -17.25 -4.81
C LEU A 253 -6.61 -16.12 -5.37
N ILE A 254 -6.63 -14.95 -4.72
CA ILE A 254 -5.90 -13.78 -5.22
C ILE A 254 -4.39 -13.95 -5.05
N PHE A 255 -3.92 -14.57 -3.97
CA PHE A 255 -2.51 -14.83 -3.75
C PHE A 255 -1.96 -15.77 -4.82
N ASN A 256 -2.63 -16.91 -5.06
CA ASN A 256 -2.27 -17.84 -6.13
C ASN A 256 -2.29 -17.19 -7.52
N TYR A 257 -3.25 -16.28 -7.77
CA TYR A 257 -3.32 -15.54 -9.03
C TYR A 257 -2.09 -14.64 -9.20
N LEU A 258 -1.75 -13.84 -8.21
CA LEU A 258 -0.62 -12.90 -8.28
C LEU A 258 0.72 -13.63 -8.36
N GLU A 259 0.92 -14.71 -7.58
CA GLU A 259 2.12 -15.55 -7.65
C GLU A 259 2.31 -16.15 -9.05
N LYS A 260 1.24 -16.68 -9.68
CA LYS A 260 1.27 -17.17 -11.07
C LYS A 260 1.60 -16.07 -12.07
N LYS A 261 1.28 -14.82 -11.76
CA LYS A 261 1.67 -13.65 -12.57
C LYS A 261 3.09 -13.16 -12.28
N GLY A 262 3.82 -13.83 -11.40
CA GLY A 262 5.23 -13.56 -11.08
C GLY A 262 5.43 -12.51 -9.98
N TYR A 263 4.40 -12.22 -9.17
CA TYR A 263 4.56 -11.37 -8.00
C TYR A 263 5.08 -12.15 -6.79
N THR A 264 5.92 -11.50 -6.01
CA THR A 264 6.22 -11.89 -4.64
C THR A 264 5.28 -11.14 -3.71
N LEU A 265 4.70 -11.86 -2.74
CA LEU A 265 3.69 -11.32 -1.83
C LEU A 265 4.26 -11.11 -0.43
N PHE A 266 3.89 -9.99 0.18
CA PHE A 266 4.17 -9.65 1.57
C PHE A 266 2.87 -9.33 2.25
N ASN A 267 2.39 -10.29 3.04
CA ASN A 267 1.08 -10.21 3.67
C ASN A 267 1.20 -9.64 5.07
N GLU A 268 0.57 -8.50 5.31
CA GLU A 268 0.37 -7.89 6.62
C GLU A 268 -1.11 -8.07 7.06
N PRO A 269 -1.45 -7.80 8.32
CA PRO A 269 -2.80 -8.06 8.83
C PRO A 269 -3.93 -7.37 8.06
N VAL A 270 -3.70 -6.15 7.58
CA VAL A 270 -4.72 -5.31 6.91
C VAL A 270 -4.53 -5.31 5.40
N SER A 271 -3.30 -5.17 4.93
CA SER A 271 -2.98 -5.01 3.50
C SER A 271 -1.94 -6.03 3.04
N THR A 272 -1.88 -6.27 1.75
CA THR A 272 -0.87 -7.10 1.08
C THR A 272 -0.13 -6.27 0.05
N LEU A 273 1.21 -6.31 0.10
CA LEU A 273 2.06 -5.84 -1.00
C LEU A 273 2.38 -6.99 -1.94
N ALA A 274 2.20 -6.76 -3.23
CA ALA A 274 2.63 -7.64 -4.32
C ALA A 274 3.62 -6.88 -5.23
N ILE A 275 4.78 -7.48 -5.49
CA ILE A 275 5.84 -6.83 -6.26
C ILE A 275 6.50 -7.80 -7.25
N LYS A 276 6.81 -7.29 -8.47
CA LYS A 276 7.57 -7.99 -9.52
C LYS A 276 9.00 -7.49 -9.60
#